data_3714c15106ffe0a264079ccef3a16975
#
_entry.id   3714c15106ffe0a264079ccef3a16975
#
_cell.length_a   1.000
_cell.length_b   1.000
_cell.length_c   1.000
_cell.angle_alpha   90.00
_cell.angle_beta   90.00
_cell.angle_gamma   90.00
#
_symmetry.space_group_name_H-M   'P 1'
#
loop_
_entity.id
_entity.type
_entity.pdbx_description
1 polymer ?
#
loop_
_entity_poly.entity_id
_entity_poly.type
_entity_poly.pdbx_seq_one_letter_code
_entity_poly.pdbx_strand_id
1 'polypeptide(L)'
;MRTHRVLNALVLGALATLSATGTAKASSHREAPFIAKNPKTDGTDLYVFRSYELGREQYVTILANYQPLQGAYGGPNFFSMDDQALYEIEIDNVGDGNEHLTFQFQFNDDLPNSGTGLTLNVPADGGPAVAVPFLNLGPVTAANQAATTNRNETYTVTLVTGNRRTGTAAPVTAAAGGGTSFQRPVDYIGPTSLGNAAAYETYARSFITDVAIPGCTSPTGTNPRVWVGQRAEPFAVNLGVVFDLLGAPASAGTLTGGNAGASSGGPNPIGGYNVTTIALEVPIACLATSTQSVIGAWTTASVRQARVINPTGSYAKPTKEGGAWAQVSRLGMPLVNELVIGLKDKDTFNSSSPSGDAQFAPYVTNPTLPAAVEALFGPTVPAPKLYPRADLEAVFLTGVTGVNANGSTAEMIRLNTALPVTYATGEAIGDAGTKAGQTSLGAAACFVNGALTLGNTGCDPAGFPNGRRPGDDVVDVALRVVMGYLIPGAGTGAGSTGVAPVGDVPWTDAVLVNDTMFATKFPYFNTPNGG
;
A
#
# COMPACT_ATOMS: atom_id res chain seq x y z
N MET A 1 -65.04 -1.62 -0.71
CA MET A 1 -63.96 -1.96 0.23
C MET A 1 -62.95 -3.02 -0.28
N ARG A 2 -62.82 -3.23 -1.58
CA ARG A 2 -61.87 -4.20 -2.15
C ARG A 2 -60.78 -3.61 -3.06
N THR A 3 -60.83 -2.34 -3.37
CA THR A 3 -59.91 -1.65 -4.30
C THR A 3 -58.70 -1.00 -3.61
N HIS A 4 -58.73 -0.75 -2.30
CA HIS A 4 -57.60 -0.13 -1.60
C HIS A 4 -56.52 -1.12 -1.12
N ARG A 5 -56.80 -2.44 -1.09
CA ARG A 5 -55.78 -3.44 -0.68
C ARG A 5 -54.85 -3.89 -1.80
N VAL A 6 -55.23 -3.72 -3.05
CA VAL A 6 -54.40 -4.10 -4.21
C VAL A 6 -53.38 -3.00 -4.52
N LEU A 7 -53.69 -1.75 -4.26
CA LEU A 7 -52.78 -0.62 -4.51
C LEU A 7 -51.61 -0.60 -3.50
N ASN A 8 -51.89 -0.96 -2.23
CA ASN A 8 -50.81 -1.01 -1.22
C ASN A 8 -49.83 -2.19 -1.41
N ALA A 9 -50.27 -3.29 -2.00
CA ALA A 9 -49.41 -4.41 -2.29
C ALA A 9 -48.47 -4.13 -3.49
N LEU A 10 -48.91 -3.34 -4.45
CA LEU A 10 -48.09 -2.93 -5.62
C LEU A 10 -47.09 -1.84 -5.25
N VAL A 11 -47.40 -0.95 -4.29
CA VAL A 11 -46.46 0.07 -3.83
C VAL A 11 -45.38 -0.52 -2.92
N LEU A 12 -45.68 -1.52 -2.08
CA LEU A 12 -44.66 -2.26 -1.33
C LEU A 12 -43.77 -3.16 -2.21
N GLY A 13 -44.33 -3.71 -3.28
CA GLY A 13 -43.57 -4.50 -4.26
C GLY A 13 -42.60 -3.66 -5.10
N ALA A 14 -42.96 -2.43 -5.42
CA ALA A 14 -42.12 -1.48 -6.15
C ALA A 14 -41.03 -0.85 -5.28
N LEU A 15 -41.22 -0.71 -3.98
CA LEU A 15 -40.18 -0.24 -3.06
C LEU A 15 -39.16 -1.32 -2.70
N ALA A 16 -39.54 -2.60 -2.79
CA ALA A 16 -38.63 -3.72 -2.51
C ALA A 16 -37.65 -4.06 -3.67
N THR A 17 -37.91 -3.54 -4.87
CA THR A 17 -37.04 -3.78 -6.04
C THR A 17 -36.10 -2.61 -6.39
N LEU A 18 -36.18 -1.48 -5.67
CA LEU A 18 -35.24 -0.36 -5.84
C LEU A 18 -34.10 -0.33 -4.81
N SER A 19 -34.00 -1.33 -3.93
CA SER A 19 -32.95 -1.40 -2.92
C SER A 19 -31.74 -2.28 -3.28
N ALA A 20 -31.57 -2.63 -4.54
CA ALA A 20 -30.52 -3.56 -4.94
C ALA A 20 -29.60 -3.03 -6.05
N THR A 21 -29.07 -1.80 -5.95
CA THR A 21 -27.83 -1.41 -6.64
C THR A 21 -27.21 -0.16 -6.02
N GLY A 22 -27.04 -0.12 -4.74
CA GLY A 22 -26.15 0.81 -4.08
C GLY A 22 -25.04 0.02 -3.41
N THR A 23 -24.04 -0.41 -4.15
CA THR A 23 -22.81 -0.85 -3.52
C THR A 23 -22.21 0.37 -2.83
N ALA A 24 -22.41 0.49 -1.53
CA ALA A 24 -21.63 1.38 -0.71
C ALA A 24 -20.17 0.94 -0.84
N LYS A 25 -19.41 1.65 -1.65
CA LYS A 25 -17.98 1.43 -1.85
C LYS A 25 -17.27 2.18 -0.75
N ALA A 26 -17.11 1.56 0.40
CA ALA A 26 -16.25 2.06 1.44
C ALA A 26 -14.83 1.55 1.21
N SER A 27 -13.85 2.40 1.42
CA SER A 27 -12.42 2.15 1.19
C SER A 27 -11.68 2.21 2.51
N SER A 28 -10.67 1.36 2.72
CA SER A 28 -9.74 1.47 3.86
C SER A 28 -8.79 2.67 3.72
N HIS A 29 -8.81 3.29 2.59
CA HIS A 29 -8.03 4.48 2.25
C HIS A 29 -8.83 5.74 2.62
N ARG A 30 -8.16 6.89 2.80
CA ARG A 30 -8.76 8.17 3.24
C ARG A 30 -9.32 8.13 4.66
N GLU A 31 -8.74 7.33 5.53
CA GLU A 31 -9.20 7.10 6.89
C GLU A 31 -8.93 8.26 7.85
N ALA A 32 -8.03 9.19 7.50
CA ALA A 32 -7.74 10.38 8.31
C ALA A 32 -8.37 11.64 7.70
N PRO A 33 -8.83 12.59 8.52
CA PRO A 33 -9.54 13.77 8.03
C PRO A 33 -8.77 14.62 7.03
N PHE A 34 -7.45 14.78 7.19
CA PHE A 34 -6.65 15.59 6.27
C PHE A 34 -6.50 14.91 4.91
N ILE A 35 -6.08 13.64 4.87
CA ILE A 35 -5.85 12.90 3.62
C ILE A 35 -7.15 12.63 2.87
N ALA A 36 -8.29 12.51 3.57
CA ALA A 36 -9.60 12.43 2.92
C ALA A 36 -9.92 13.66 2.05
N LYS A 37 -9.39 14.83 2.43
CA LYS A 37 -9.51 16.09 1.66
C LYS A 37 -8.40 16.25 0.63
N ASN A 38 -7.26 15.57 0.81
CA ASN A 38 -6.08 15.67 -0.02
C ASN A 38 -5.61 14.29 -0.50
N PRO A 39 -6.42 13.56 -1.28
CA PRO A 39 -6.18 12.15 -1.60
C PRO A 39 -4.91 11.89 -2.40
N LYS A 40 -4.32 12.89 -3.02
CA LYS A 40 -3.03 12.75 -3.70
C LYS A 40 -1.86 12.48 -2.75
N THR A 41 -1.99 12.88 -1.48
CA THR A 41 -0.96 12.67 -0.45
C THR A 41 -1.30 11.51 0.49
N ASP A 42 -2.34 10.77 0.20
CA ASP A 42 -2.78 9.61 0.95
C ASP A 42 -1.88 8.41 0.62
N GLY A 43 -1.02 8.03 1.57
CA GLY A 43 -0.21 6.81 1.49
C GLY A 43 -1.07 5.64 1.95
N THR A 44 -1.36 4.71 1.05
CA THR A 44 -2.37 3.67 1.25
C THR A 44 -1.77 2.33 1.63
N ASP A 45 -0.63 1.99 1.03
CA ASP A 45 0.07 0.74 1.27
C ASP A 45 1.57 0.90 1.15
N LEU A 46 2.29 0.19 2.03
CA LEU A 46 3.74 0.04 1.95
C LEU A 46 4.08 -1.44 1.93
N TYR A 47 4.89 -1.83 0.96
CA TYR A 47 5.45 -3.17 0.85
C TYR A 47 6.97 -3.07 0.88
N VAL A 48 7.60 -3.87 1.72
CA VAL A 48 9.06 -3.90 1.90
C VAL A 48 9.48 -5.35 2.02
N PHE A 49 10.23 -5.86 1.05
CA PHE A 49 10.61 -7.27 1.02
C PHE A 49 11.90 -7.49 0.23
N ARG A 50 12.59 -8.57 0.50
CA ARG A 50 13.67 -9.00 -0.39
C ARG A 50 13.11 -9.37 -1.75
N SER A 51 13.72 -8.82 -2.82
CA SER A 51 13.26 -9.09 -4.18
C SER A 51 13.25 -10.58 -4.48
N TYR A 52 12.11 -11.10 -4.93
CA TYR A 52 11.94 -12.51 -5.28
C TYR A 52 11.92 -12.77 -6.80
N GLU A 53 12.20 -11.76 -7.60
CA GLU A 53 12.54 -11.92 -9.02
C GLU A 53 13.92 -12.60 -9.12
N LEU A 54 14.01 -13.63 -9.96
CA LEU A 54 15.22 -14.44 -10.12
C LEU A 54 16.44 -13.60 -10.45
N GLY A 55 17.53 -13.77 -9.69
CA GLY A 55 18.78 -13.01 -9.83
C GLY A 55 18.74 -11.64 -9.17
N ARG A 56 17.67 -11.32 -8.41
CA ARG A 56 17.50 -10.05 -7.68
C ARG A 56 17.48 -10.19 -6.16
N GLU A 57 17.86 -11.35 -5.62
CA GLU A 57 17.78 -11.68 -4.19
C GLU A 57 18.68 -10.82 -3.31
N GLN A 58 19.65 -10.10 -3.90
CA GLN A 58 20.54 -9.14 -3.22
C GLN A 58 19.91 -7.74 -3.09
N TYR A 59 18.65 -7.60 -3.47
CA TYR A 59 17.92 -6.33 -3.40
C TYR A 59 16.77 -6.40 -2.41
N VAL A 60 16.42 -5.24 -1.89
CA VAL A 60 15.13 -4.96 -1.24
C VAL A 60 14.27 -4.20 -2.23
N THR A 61 13.07 -4.67 -2.44
CA THR A 61 12.01 -3.92 -3.13
C THR A 61 11.16 -3.18 -2.13
N ILE A 62 10.90 -1.91 -2.41
CA ILE A 62 10.02 -1.04 -1.65
C ILE A 62 8.96 -0.49 -2.61
N LEU A 63 7.70 -0.76 -2.31
CA LEU A 63 6.56 -0.27 -3.10
C LEU A 63 5.68 0.57 -2.16
N ALA A 64 5.57 1.86 -2.46
CA ALA A 64 4.72 2.78 -1.71
C ALA A 64 3.55 3.22 -2.61
N ASN A 65 2.34 2.92 -2.19
CA ASN A 65 1.12 3.27 -2.93
C ASN A 65 0.53 4.57 -2.41
N TYR A 66 0.08 5.40 -3.34
CA TYR A 66 -0.55 6.68 -3.07
C TYR A 66 -1.77 6.88 -3.96
N GLN A 67 -2.60 7.85 -3.59
CA GLN A 67 -3.76 8.26 -4.35
C GLN A 67 -4.71 7.10 -4.65
N PRO A 68 -5.45 6.63 -3.64
CA PRO A 68 -6.31 5.46 -3.72
C PRO A 68 -7.54 5.66 -4.59
N LEU A 69 -8.21 4.55 -4.91
CA LEU A 69 -9.55 4.51 -5.53
C LEU A 69 -9.61 5.17 -6.89
N GLN A 70 -8.55 5.00 -7.67
CA GLN A 70 -8.52 5.45 -9.05
C GLN A 70 -9.45 4.56 -9.88
N GLY A 71 -10.62 5.07 -10.23
CA GLY A 71 -11.54 4.38 -11.13
C GLY A 71 -10.97 4.33 -12.55
N ALA A 72 -11.18 3.20 -13.24
CA ALA A 72 -10.72 3.02 -14.61
C ALA A 72 -11.24 4.10 -15.57
N TYR A 73 -12.42 4.66 -15.28
CA TYR A 73 -13.05 5.73 -16.07
C TYR A 73 -12.81 7.13 -15.46
N GLY A 74 -11.70 7.35 -14.80
CA GLY A 74 -11.39 8.63 -14.16
C GLY A 74 -11.07 9.79 -15.10
N GLY A 75 -11.21 9.63 -16.43
CA GLY A 75 -10.96 10.67 -17.41
C GLY A 75 -12.01 11.79 -17.43
N PRO A 76 -11.68 12.97 -17.97
CA PRO A 76 -10.43 13.33 -18.63
C PRO A 76 -9.27 13.57 -17.65
N ASN A 77 -9.50 13.38 -16.36
CA ASN A 77 -8.53 13.61 -15.30
C ASN A 77 -7.71 12.35 -15.07
N PHE A 78 -6.40 12.47 -15.26
CA PHE A 78 -5.46 11.42 -14.87
C PHE A 78 -5.04 11.63 -13.43
N PHE A 79 -4.63 10.54 -12.82
CA PHE A 79 -4.25 10.51 -11.42
C PHE A 79 -2.78 10.93 -11.26
N SER A 80 -2.46 12.18 -11.66
CA SER A 80 -1.13 12.75 -11.40
C SER A 80 -0.88 12.87 -9.90
N MET A 81 0.38 12.74 -9.53
CA MET A 81 0.84 13.07 -8.18
C MET A 81 0.71 14.59 -7.94
N ASP A 82 0.78 15.03 -6.69
CA ASP A 82 0.81 16.46 -6.36
C ASP A 82 2.24 16.98 -6.60
N ASP A 83 2.41 17.84 -7.59
CA ASP A 83 3.70 18.47 -7.93
C ASP A 83 4.19 19.43 -6.84
N GLN A 84 3.34 19.79 -5.90
CA GLN A 84 3.67 20.61 -4.74
C GLN A 84 3.83 19.82 -3.44
N ALA A 85 3.79 18.48 -3.52
CA ALA A 85 4.05 17.59 -2.40
C ALA A 85 5.45 16.97 -2.49
N LEU A 86 5.93 16.47 -1.36
CA LEU A 86 7.14 15.68 -1.24
C LEU A 86 6.75 14.30 -0.71
N TYR A 87 7.05 13.27 -1.49
CA TYR A 87 6.80 11.87 -1.13
C TYR A 87 8.11 11.23 -0.71
N GLU A 88 8.11 10.49 0.37
CA GLU A 88 9.35 10.01 0.97
C GLU A 88 9.23 8.54 1.36
N ILE A 89 10.32 7.81 1.19
CA ILE A 89 10.53 6.47 1.74
C ILE A 89 11.70 6.60 2.70
N GLU A 90 11.44 6.35 3.97
CA GLU A 90 12.39 6.49 5.07
C GLU A 90 12.86 5.13 5.56
N ILE A 91 14.14 5.04 5.88
CA ILE A 91 14.80 3.83 6.35
C ILE A 91 15.53 4.10 7.68
N ASP A 92 15.16 3.33 8.70
CA ASP A 92 15.91 3.15 9.94
C ASP A 92 16.79 1.90 9.79
N ASN A 93 18.10 2.08 9.66
CA ASN A 93 19.07 0.99 9.57
C ASN A 93 20.00 0.90 10.79
N VAL A 94 19.63 1.58 11.86
CA VAL A 94 20.33 1.60 13.14
C VAL A 94 19.50 0.96 14.24
N GLY A 95 18.17 1.07 14.16
CA GLY A 95 17.22 0.53 15.13
C GLY A 95 16.91 1.52 16.26
N ASP A 96 16.80 2.81 15.94
CA ASP A 96 16.51 3.86 16.90
C ASP A 96 15.19 4.61 16.64
N GLY A 97 14.46 4.23 15.58
CA GLY A 97 13.18 4.82 15.22
C GLY A 97 13.29 6.14 14.46
N ASN A 98 14.50 6.52 14.03
CA ASN A 98 14.71 7.69 13.18
C ASN A 98 15.17 7.27 11.79
N GLU A 99 14.93 8.12 10.81
CA GLU A 99 15.42 7.92 9.45
C GLU A 99 16.93 8.20 9.38
N HIS A 100 17.66 7.30 8.72
CA HIS A 100 19.09 7.46 8.41
C HIS A 100 19.33 7.56 6.90
N LEU A 101 18.39 7.03 6.11
CA LEU A 101 18.33 7.17 4.66
C LEU A 101 16.91 7.54 4.29
N THR A 102 16.75 8.54 3.41
CA THR A 102 15.44 8.93 2.88
C THR A 102 15.51 9.09 1.37
N PHE A 103 14.65 8.39 0.65
CA PHE A 103 14.45 8.60 -0.77
C PHE A 103 13.28 9.55 -0.97
N GLN A 104 13.59 10.76 -1.44
CA GLN A 104 12.63 11.83 -1.68
C GLN A 104 12.24 11.88 -3.15
N PHE A 105 10.93 11.78 -3.43
CA PHE A 105 10.35 11.88 -4.76
C PHE A 105 9.62 13.21 -4.90
N GLN A 106 9.96 13.96 -5.95
CA GLN A 106 9.25 15.19 -6.34
C GLN A 106 8.78 15.06 -7.78
N PHE A 107 7.56 15.46 -8.01
CA PHE A 107 6.89 15.35 -9.30
C PHE A 107 6.84 16.71 -10.00
N ASN A 108 6.81 16.66 -11.32
CA ASN A 108 6.60 17.81 -12.17
C ASN A 108 5.59 17.42 -13.26
N ASP A 109 4.57 18.24 -13.47
CA ASP A 109 3.45 17.98 -14.38
C ASP A 109 3.31 19.14 -15.36
N ASP A 110 3.93 19.01 -16.51
CA ASP A 110 4.01 20.07 -17.51
C ASP A 110 3.11 19.82 -18.72
N LEU A 111 2.50 20.89 -19.20
CA LEU A 111 1.93 20.93 -20.56
C LEU A 111 3.06 20.99 -21.59
N PRO A 112 2.99 20.21 -22.69
CA PRO A 112 3.93 20.33 -23.79
C PRO A 112 3.86 21.70 -24.47
N ASN A 113 4.75 21.94 -25.44
CA ASN A 113 4.80 23.18 -26.20
C ASN A 113 4.91 24.44 -25.33
N SER A 114 5.83 24.40 -24.35
CA SER A 114 6.11 25.52 -23.43
C SER A 114 4.86 25.98 -22.65
N GLY A 115 4.02 25.03 -22.24
CA GLY A 115 2.83 25.30 -21.43
C GLY A 115 1.57 25.63 -22.22
N THR A 116 1.62 25.53 -23.56
CA THR A 116 0.44 25.73 -24.41
C THR A 116 -0.43 24.49 -24.53
N GLY A 117 0.18 23.31 -24.36
CA GLY A 117 -0.47 22.03 -24.61
C GLY A 117 -0.56 21.68 -26.11
N LEU A 118 -1.30 20.63 -26.41
CA LEU A 118 -1.62 20.23 -27.77
C LEU A 118 -2.69 21.14 -28.35
N THR A 119 -2.53 21.54 -29.63
CA THR A 119 -3.46 22.41 -30.33
C THR A 119 -3.87 21.83 -31.69
N LEU A 120 -5.04 22.20 -32.14
CA LEU A 120 -5.53 21.95 -33.49
C LEU A 120 -5.90 23.26 -34.16
N ASN A 121 -5.62 23.38 -35.43
CA ASN A 121 -6.15 24.52 -36.23
C ASN A 121 -7.65 24.33 -36.46
N VAL A 122 -8.45 25.34 -36.14
CA VAL A 122 -9.91 25.28 -36.29
C VAL A 122 -10.40 26.54 -37.02
N PRO A 123 -10.88 26.41 -38.27
CA PRO A 123 -10.92 25.20 -39.11
C PRO A 123 -9.52 24.68 -39.49
N ALA A 124 -9.44 23.42 -39.93
CA ALA A 124 -8.17 22.74 -40.20
C ALA A 124 -7.33 23.40 -41.31
N ASP A 125 -7.98 24.08 -42.26
CA ASP A 125 -7.40 24.73 -43.43
C ASP A 125 -7.06 26.21 -43.17
N GLY A 126 -6.32 26.53 -42.15
CA GLY A 126 -5.77 27.87 -41.88
C GLY A 126 -6.45 28.61 -40.72
N GLY A 127 -7.25 27.97 -39.95
CA GLY A 127 -7.80 28.53 -38.70
C GLY A 127 -6.77 28.73 -37.61
N PRO A 128 -7.12 29.45 -36.54
CA PRO A 128 -6.24 29.63 -35.40
C PRO A 128 -5.98 28.29 -34.67
N ALA A 129 -4.79 28.17 -34.07
CA ALA A 129 -4.46 27.05 -33.21
C ALA A 129 -5.23 27.15 -31.87
N VAL A 130 -6.07 26.16 -31.57
CA VAL A 130 -6.89 26.08 -30.35
C VAL A 130 -6.47 24.90 -29.54
N ALA A 131 -6.28 25.07 -28.21
CA ALA A 131 -5.88 24.02 -27.30
C ALA A 131 -6.98 22.93 -27.20
N VAL A 132 -6.54 21.66 -27.22
CA VAL A 132 -7.46 20.53 -27.13
C VAL A 132 -7.82 20.22 -25.67
N PRO A 133 -9.06 19.78 -25.40
CA PRO A 133 -9.50 19.44 -24.04
C PRO A 133 -9.12 18.00 -23.62
N PHE A 134 -8.46 17.24 -24.51
CA PHE A 134 -8.15 15.83 -24.28
C PHE A 134 -6.73 15.66 -23.74
N LEU A 135 -6.50 14.55 -23.03
CA LEU A 135 -5.16 14.22 -22.56
C LEU A 135 -4.24 13.78 -23.69
N ASN A 136 -4.75 13.06 -24.69
CA ASN A 136 -3.97 12.57 -25.81
C ASN A 136 -4.70 12.79 -27.14
N LEU A 137 -3.90 12.99 -28.17
CA LEU A 137 -4.32 13.04 -29.56
C LEU A 137 -3.66 11.89 -30.32
N GLY A 138 -4.34 10.74 -30.33
CA GLY A 138 -3.86 9.52 -31.00
C GLY A 138 -3.32 8.46 -30.03
N PRO A 139 -2.96 7.30 -30.57
CA PRO A 139 -2.39 6.22 -29.77
C PRO A 139 -1.07 6.61 -29.11
N VAL A 140 -0.88 6.20 -27.85
CA VAL A 140 0.30 6.52 -27.04
C VAL A 140 1.24 5.33 -27.00
N THR A 141 2.51 5.59 -27.22
CA THR A 141 3.64 4.67 -27.07
C THR A 141 4.77 5.34 -26.31
N ALA A 142 5.73 4.58 -25.80
CA ALA A 142 6.88 5.19 -25.12
C ALA A 142 7.68 6.16 -26.02
N ALA A 143 7.72 5.90 -27.33
CA ALA A 143 8.45 6.74 -28.28
C ALA A 143 7.73 8.06 -28.62
N ASN A 144 6.39 8.11 -28.51
CA ASN A 144 5.62 9.28 -28.91
C ASN A 144 4.86 9.96 -27.77
N GLN A 145 4.97 9.47 -26.51
CA GLN A 145 4.22 10.01 -25.37
C GLN A 145 4.34 11.53 -25.29
N ALA A 146 5.55 12.08 -25.32
CA ALA A 146 5.77 13.52 -25.20
C ALA A 146 5.13 14.35 -26.32
N ALA A 147 4.91 13.75 -27.50
CA ALA A 147 4.34 14.43 -28.67
C ALA A 147 2.82 14.24 -28.78
N THR A 148 2.27 13.20 -28.20
CA THR A 148 0.85 12.83 -28.35
C THR A 148 0.03 13.07 -27.09
N THR A 149 0.66 13.30 -25.94
CA THR A 149 -0.03 13.60 -24.71
C THR A 149 0.00 15.08 -24.36
N ASN A 150 -1.09 15.55 -23.76
CA ASN A 150 -1.26 16.93 -23.31
C ASN A 150 -0.68 17.17 -21.91
N ARG A 151 -0.08 16.14 -21.32
CA ARG A 151 0.59 16.16 -20.03
C ARG A 151 1.79 15.23 -20.05
N ASN A 152 2.91 15.73 -19.52
CA ASN A 152 4.09 14.91 -19.29
C ASN A 152 4.44 14.99 -17.80
N GLU A 153 4.22 13.90 -17.08
CA GLU A 153 4.59 13.81 -15.69
C GLU A 153 5.96 13.17 -15.55
N THR A 154 6.86 13.89 -14.92
CA THR A 154 8.21 13.44 -14.60
C THR A 154 8.45 13.49 -13.10
N TYR A 155 9.47 12.80 -12.63
CA TYR A 155 9.86 12.85 -11.23
C TYR A 155 11.38 12.81 -11.07
N THR A 156 11.84 13.33 -9.96
CA THR A 156 13.22 13.23 -9.48
C THR A 156 13.27 12.38 -8.23
N VAL A 157 14.41 11.75 -7.98
CA VAL A 157 14.68 11.00 -6.73
C VAL A 157 15.95 11.54 -6.11
N THR A 158 15.87 11.92 -4.85
CA THR A 158 17.02 12.40 -4.07
C THR A 158 17.22 11.47 -2.87
N LEU A 159 18.42 10.94 -2.70
CA LEU A 159 18.81 10.27 -1.46
C LEU A 159 19.30 11.33 -0.46
N VAL A 160 18.69 11.35 0.72
CA VAL A 160 19.18 12.12 1.87
C VAL A 160 19.76 11.15 2.89
N THR A 161 21.03 11.37 3.26
CA THR A 161 21.69 10.60 4.32
C THR A 161 21.66 11.41 5.62
N GLY A 162 21.20 10.78 6.70
CA GLY A 162 20.90 11.43 7.98
C GLY A 162 19.46 11.96 8.02
N ASN A 163 19.21 12.98 8.82
CA ASN A 163 17.87 13.54 8.96
C ASN A 163 17.34 14.08 7.62
N ARG A 164 16.14 13.69 7.24
CA ARG A 164 15.51 13.98 5.92
C ARG A 164 15.38 15.47 5.57
N ARG A 165 15.46 16.39 6.56
CA ARG A 165 15.32 17.85 6.33
C ARG A 165 16.67 18.58 6.37
N THR A 166 17.65 18.02 7.06
CA THR A 166 18.94 18.69 7.31
C THR A 166 20.14 17.85 6.94
N GLY A 167 19.95 16.60 6.54
CA GLY A 167 20.99 15.67 6.12
C GLY A 167 21.63 16.02 4.78
N THR A 168 22.52 15.16 4.31
CA THR A 168 23.24 15.35 3.04
C THR A 168 22.41 14.79 1.90
N ALA A 169 21.96 15.65 1.00
CA ALA A 169 21.16 15.31 -0.17
C ALA A 169 22.03 15.09 -1.41
N ALA A 170 21.75 14.03 -2.15
CA ALA A 170 22.39 13.74 -3.43
C ALA A 170 21.39 13.12 -4.43
N PRO A 171 21.41 13.52 -5.71
CA PRO A 171 20.45 13.02 -6.68
C PRO A 171 20.75 11.55 -7.04
N VAL A 172 19.71 10.74 -7.14
CA VAL A 172 19.76 9.45 -7.82
C VAL A 172 19.75 9.71 -9.33
N THR A 173 20.60 9.03 -10.07
CA THR A 173 20.76 9.26 -11.51
C THR A 173 20.44 8.00 -12.31
N ALA A 174 20.04 8.15 -13.56
CA ALA A 174 19.96 7.02 -14.48
C ALA A 174 21.36 6.38 -14.64
N ALA A 175 21.45 5.07 -14.53
CA ALA A 175 22.71 4.35 -14.66
C ALA A 175 23.34 4.56 -16.05
N ALA A 176 22.52 4.68 -17.07
CA ALA A 176 22.92 5.08 -18.42
C ALA A 176 22.64 6.56 -18.64
N GLY A 177 23.64 7.34 -18.99
CA GLY A 177 23.51 8.75 -19.34
C GLY A 177 23.43 9.74 -18.17
N GLY A 178 23.30 9.29 -16.92
CA GLY A 178 23.40 10.14 -15.72
C GLY A 178 22.27 11.15 -15.51
N GLY A 179 21.15 11.03 -16.22
CA GLY A 179 19.99 11.92 -16.05
C GLY A 179 19.35 11.80 -14.64
N THR A 180 18.83 12.91 -14.13
CA THR A 180 18.20 12.98 -12.78
C THR A 180 16.68 13.07 -12.83
N SER A 181 16.07 13.20 -14.02
CA SER A 181 14.63 13.24 -14.23
C SER A 181 14.17 11.95 -14.91
N PHE A 182 13.13 11.37 -14.37
CA PHE A 182 12.54 10.12 -14.84
C PHE A 182 11.13 10.38 -15.32
N GLN A 183 10.73 9.75 -16.41
CA GLN A 183 9.39 9.90 -16.97
C GLN A 183 8.44 8.85 -16.40
N ARG A 184 7.21 9.26 -16.05
CA ARG A 184 6.12 8.38 -15.67
C ARG A 184 5.33 7.95 -16.92
N PRO A 185 4.93 6.67 -17.07
CA PRO A 185 3.93 6.28 -18.06
C PRO A 185 2.59 6.95 -17.76
N VAL A 186 1.81 7.27 -18.80
CA VAL A 186 0.42 7.70 -18.59
C VAL A 186 -0.42 6.57 -18.01
N ASP A 187 -1.47 6.92 -17.26
CA ASP A 187 -2.39 5.95 -16.69
C ASP A 187 -3.15 5.17 -17.78
N TYR A 188 -3.62 3.96 -17.45
CA TYR A 188 -4.32 3.12 -18.43
C TYR A 188 -5.74 3.63 -18.67
N ILE A 189 -5.87 4.55 -19.60
CA ILE A 189 -7.14 5.18 -19.98
C ILE A 189 -8.05 4.30 -20.82
N GLY A 190 -7.48 3.33 -21.52
CA GLY A 190 -8.26 2.40 -22.30
C GLY A 190 -7.57 1.87 -23.55
N PRO A 191 -8.15 0.84 -24.18
CA PRO A 191 -7.50 0.10 -25.27
C PRO A 191 -7.35 0.89 -26.56
N THR A 192 -8.16 1.91 -26.80
CA THR A 192 -8.02 2.74 -28.01
C THR A 192 -6.75 3.57 -27.98
N SER A 193 -6.37 4.09 -26.81
CA SER A 193 -5.16 4.91 -26.64
C SER A 193 -3.90 4.10 -26.43
N LEU A 194 -3.97 2.99 -25.69
CA LEU A 194 -2.81 2.27 -25.13
C LEU A 194 -2.81 0.76 -25.46
N GLY A 195 -3.76 0.31 -26.29
CA GLY A 195 -3.92 -1.11 -26.58
C GLY A 195 -4.51 -1.91 -25.41
N ASN A 196 -4.51 -3.22 -25.52
CA ASN A 196 -4.99 -4.10 -24.45
C ASN A 196 -4.04 -4.08 -23.23
N ALA A 197 -4.43 -4.75 -22.14
CA ALA A 197 -3.66 -4.81 -20.89
C ALA A 197 -2.21 -5.29 -21.11
N ALA A 198 -1.96 -6.27 -21.99
CA ALA A 198 -0.61 -6.75 -22.29
C ALA A 198 0.24 -5.71 -23.04
N ALA A 199 -0.38 -4.96 -23.96
CA ALA A 199 0.27 -3.85 -24.66
C ALA A 199 0.59 -2.71 -23.67
N TYR A 200 -0.35 -2.38 -22.78
CA TYR A 200 -0.11 -1.40 -21.72
C TYR A 200 1.01 -1.84 -20.78
N GLU A 201 1.03 -3.10 -20.37
CA GLU A 201 2.11 -3.61 -19.50
C GLU A 201 3.48 -3.44 -20.17
N THR A 202 3.59 -3.80 -21.45
CA THR A 202 4.81 -3.62 -22.22
C THR A 202 5.24 -2.15 -22.27
N TYR A 203 4.29 -1.25 -22.54
CA TYR A 203 4.50 0.20 -22.56
C TYR A 203 4.93 0.70 -21.17
N ALA A 204 4.20 0.39 -20.11
CA ALA A 204 4.48 0.88 -18.76
C ALA A 204 5.84 0.38 -18.23
N ARG A 205 6.20 -0.87 -18.51
CA ARG A 205 7.49 -1.45 -18.13
C ARG A 205 8.68 -0.82 -18.85
N SER A 206 8.48 -0.23 -20.01
CA SER A 206 9.57 0.46 -20.73
C SER A 206 10.08 1.72 -20.02
N PHE A 207 9.35 2.20 -19.00
CA PHE A 207 9.76 3.30 -18.12
C PHE A 207 10.50 2.83 -16.85
N ILE A 208 10.70 1.53 -16.65
CA ILE A 208 11.59 1.04 -15.58
C ILE A 208 13.00 1.51 -15.90
N THR A 209 13.60 2.25 -14.99
CA THR A 209 14.91 2.83 -15.18
C THR A 209 15.91 2.20 -14.20
N ASP A 210 17.00 1.70 -14.75
CA ASP A 210 18.19 1.33 -13.98
C ASP A 210 18.86 2.60 -13.46
N VAL A 211 19.18 2.63 -12.17
CA VAL A 211 19.71 3.84 -11.52
C VAL A 211 21.02 3.61 -10.80
N ALA A 212 21.76 4.70 -10.60
CA ALA A 212 22.90 4.78 -9.70
C ALA A 212 22.46 5.55 -8.44
N ILE A 213 22.57 4.89 -7.30
CA ILE A 213 22.25 5.49 -6.00
C ILE A 213 23.55 5.99 -5.37
N PRO A 214 23.63 7.28 -4.96
CA PRO A 214 24.84 7.86 -4.37
C PRO A 214 25.37 7.05 -3.18
N GLY A 215 26.67 6.77 -3.17
CA GLY A 215 27.32 6.00 -2.09
C GLY A 215 26.97 4.50 -2.05
N CYS A 216 26.22 4.01 -3.01
CA CYS A 216 25.76 2.64 -3.09
C CYS A 216 26.53 1.83 -4.13
N THR A 217 26.97 0.63 -3.77
CA THR A 217 27.61 -0.31 -4.70
C THR A 217 26.60 -1.38 -5.09
N SER A 218 26.32 -1.48 -6.38
CA SER A 218 25.42 -2.51 -6.92
C SER A 218 26.09 -3.89 -6.94
N PRO A 219 25.35 -4.98 -6.77
CA PRO A 219 25.81 -6.32 -7.07
C PRO A 219 26.29 -6.42 -8.53
N THR A 220 27.30 -7.27 -8.77
CA THR A 220 27.91 -7.42 -10.09
C THR A 220 26.87 -7.80 -11.15
N GLY A 221 26.85 -7.04 -12.24
CA GLY A 221 26.00 -7.31 -13.41
C GLY A 221 24.56 -6.86 -13.30
N THR A 222 24.17 -6.16 -12.22
CA THR A 222 22.81 -5.65 -12.03
C THR A 222 22.82 -4.23 -11.44
N ASN A 223 21.77 -3.46 -11.67
CA ASN A 223 21.59 -2.11 -11.11
C ASN A 223 20.32 -2.03 -10.25
N PRO A 224 20.24 -1.10 -9.28
CA PRO A 224 19.00 -0.68 -8.66
C PRO A 224 18.00 -0.22 -9.72
N ARG A 225 16.72 -0.28 -9.42
CA ARG A 225 15.65 0.14 -10.36
C ARG A 225 14.70 1.10 -9.69
N VAL A 226 14.17 2.04 -10.47
CA VAL A 226 13.07 2.92 -10.05
C VAL A 226 11.97 2.91 -11.13
N TRP A 227 10.74 3.03 -10.68
CA TRP A 227 9.57 3.18 -11.52
C TRP A 227 8.44 3.85 -10.73
N VAL A 228 7.66 4.70 -11.39
CA VAL A 228 6.42 5.24 -10.82
C VAL A 228 5.33 5.15 -11.88
N GLY A 229 4.16 4.68 -11.49
CA GLY A 229 3.02 4.62 -12.40
C GLY A 229 1.78 4.00 -11.76
N GLN A 230 0.72 3.92 -12.54
CA GLN A 230 -0.53 3.30 -12.12
C GLN A 230 -0.42 1.78 -12.09
N ARG A 231 -0.98 1.15 -11.05
CA ARG A 231 -1.14 -0.29 -10.90
C ARG A 231 -2.54 -0.63 -10.40
N ALA A 232 -2.99 -1.84 -10.68
CA ALA A 232 -4.19 -2.37 -10.02
C ALA A 232 -3.99 -2.36 -8.51
N GLU A 233 -5.05 -2.08 -7.77
CA GLU A 233 -5.03 -2.11 -6.30
C GLU A 233 -4.63 -3.51 -5.80
N PRO A 234 -3.47 -3.67 -5.16
CA PRO A 234 -2.98 -4.97 -4.72
C PRO A 234 -3.54 -5.41 -3.37
N PHE A 235 -4.21 -4.51 -2.63
CA PHE A 235 -4.69 -4.81 -1.30
C PHE A 235 -5.96 -5.66 -1.36
N ALA A 236 -5.90 -6.81 -0.71
CA ALA A 236 -7.02 -7.74 -0.59
C ALA A 236 -7.72 -7.50 0.74
N VAL A 237 -8.94 -6.95 0.73
CA VAL A 237 -9.69 -6.67 1.95
C VAL A 237 -11.19 -6.50 1.68
N ASN A 238 -12.01 -7.08 2.54
CA ASN A 238 -13.47 -6.90 2.52
C ASN A 238 -13.90 -5.66 3.30
N LEU A 239 -13.56 -4.51 2.75
CA LEU A 239 -13.72 -3.23 3.42
C LEU A 239 -15.14 -2.92 3.87
N GLY A 240 -16.12 -3.15 3.01
CA GLY A 240 -17.52 -2.86 3.30
C GLY A 240 -17.97 -3.55 4.59
N VAL A 241 -17.57 -4.80 4.77
CA VAL A 241 -17.94 -5.59 5.94
C VAL A 241 -17.15 -5.16 7.18
N VAL A 242 -15.84 -4.92 7.05
CA VAL A 242 -15.00 -4.52 8.20
C VAL A 242 -15.48 -3.21 8.81
N PHE A 243 -15.84 -2.22 7.99
CA PHE A 243 -16.27 -0.91 8.46
C PHE A 243 -17.79 -0.73 8.64
N ASP A 244 -18.60 -1.71 8.21
CA ASP A 244 -20.04 -1.75 8.51
C ASP A 244 -20.31 -2.67 9.71
N LEU A 245 -19.92 -2.20 10.89
CA LEU A 245 -20.06 -2.89 12.19
C LEU A 245 -19.54 -4.34 12.16
N LEU A 246 -18.44 -4.59 11.48
CA LEU A 246 -17.83 -5.93 11.31
C LEU A 246 -18.81 -6.96 10.72
N GLY A 247 -19.82 -6.49 9.95
CA GLY A 247 -20.87 -7.33 9.39
C GLY A 247 -21.93 -7.79 10.40
N ALA A 248 -22.08 -7.10 11.54
CA ALA A 248 -23.13 -7.40 12.49
C ALA A 248 -24.54 -7.03 11.92
N PRO A 249 -25.62 -7.76 12.24
CA PRO A 249 -25.63 -8.92 13.12
C PRO A 249 -25.30 -10.22 12.37
N ALA A 250 -24.05 -10.57 12.30
CA ALA A 250 -23.70 -11.91 11.84
C ALA A 250 -24.07 -12.92 12.91
N SER A 251 -24.42 -14.15 12.52
CA SER A 251 -24.61 -15.24 13.44
C SER A 251 -23.31 -15.50 14.23
N ALA A 252 -23.43 -15.77 15.52
CA ALA A 252 -22.32 -16.02 16.40
C ALA A 252 -21.26 -16.94 15.76
N GLY A 253 -20.03 -16.47 15.72
CA GLY A 253 -18.88 -17.23 15.15
C GLY A 253 -18.42 -16.79 13.75
N THR A 254 -19.00 -15.74 13.18
CA THR A 254 -18.55 -15.21 11.87
C THR A 254 -18.25 -13.73 11.98
N LEU A 255 -17.00 -13.35 11.99
CA LEU A 255 -16.60 -12.01 11.55
C LEU A 255 -16.83 -11.96 10.05
N THR A 256 -17.48 -10.86 9.61
CA THR A 256 -17.56 -10.51 8.19
C THR A 256 -18.46 -11.40 7.32
N GLY A 257 -19.58 -11.91 7.85
CA GLY A 257 -20.50 -12.73 7.02
C GLY A 257 -19.87 -13.99 6.42
N GLY A 258 -18.59 -14.21 6.68
CA GLY A 258 -17.84 -15.37 6.29
C GLY A 258 -17.64 -16.30 7.50
N ASN A 259 -17.74 -17.58 7.31
CA ASN A 259 -17.42 -18.54 8.35
C ASN A 259 -15.97 -18.37 8.77
N ALA A 260 -15.70 -18.32 10.07
CA ALA A 260 -14.37 -18.60 10.58
C ALA A 260 -13.91 -19.93 9.94
N GLY A 261 -12.92 -19.86 9.05
CA GLY A 261 -12.47 -21.02 8.28
C GLY A 261 -13.10 -21.22 6.89
N ALA A 262 -13.96 -20.34 6.42
CA ALA A 262 -14.41 -20.39 5.02
C ALA A 262 -13.35 -19.77 4.10
N SER A 263 -12.62 -20.62 3.43
CA SER A 263 -11.67 -20.30 2.36
C SER A 263 -12.40 -19.94 1.04
N SER A 264 -13.39 -19.07 1.05
CA SER A 264 -14.19 -18.88 -0.15
C SER A 264 -14.56 -17.42 -0.39
N GLY A 265 -13.68 -16.72 -1.12
CA GLY A 265 -14.08 -15.74 -2.08
C GLY A 265 -15.10 -14.68 -1.65
N GLY A 266 -14.88 -13.99 -0.53
CA GLY A 266 -15.58 -12.75 -0.24
C GLY A 266 -15.25 -11.69 -1.29
N PRO A 267 -16.14 -10.70 -1.53
CA PRO A 267 -15.87 -9.66 -2.50
C PRO A 267 -14.71 -8.77 -2.03
N ASN A 268 -13.71 -8.59 -2.89
CA ASN A 268 -12.75 -7.49 -2.72
C ASN A 268 -13.33 -6.23 -3.38
N PRO A 269 -13.94 -5.30 -2.62
CA PRO A 269 -14.62 -4.14 -3.19
C PRO A 269 -13.67 -3.13 -3.82
N ILE A 270 -12.37 -3.17 -3.47
CA ILE A 270 -11.35 -2.29 -4.05
C ILE A 270 -10.58 -2.93 -5.20
N GLY A 271 -10.69 -4.22 -5.44
CA GLY A 271 -9.96 -4.93 -6.49
C GLY A 271 -10.24 -4.44 -7.92
N GLY A 272 -11.32 -3.67 -8.13
CA GLY A 272 -11.63 -3.01 -9.41
C GLY A 272 -11.03 -1.60 -9.55
N TYR A 273 -10.31 -1.10 -8.55
CA TYR A 273 -9.65 0.20 -8.57
C TYR A 273 -8.17 0.09 -8.86
N ASN A 274 -7.55 1.26 -9.05
CA ASN A 274 -6.12 1.41 -9.24
C ASN A 274 -5.53 2.35 -8.18
N VAL A 275 -4.20 2.33 -8.07
CA VAL A 275 -3.40 3.21 -7.23
C VAL A 275 -2.21 3.72 -8.03
N THR A 276 -1.53 4.77 -7.56
CA THR A 276 -0.22 5.15 -8.06
C THR A 276 0.85 4.51 -7.17
N THR A 277 1.72 3.71 -7.77
CA THR A 277 2.80 3.02 -7.08
C THR A 277 4.14 3.71 -7.35
N ILE A 278 4.85 4.06 -6.29
CA ILE A 278 6.28 4.38 -6.30
C ILE A 278 7.02 3.07 -6.03
N ALA A 279 7.79 2.58 -7.00
CA ALA A 279 8.55 1.33 -6.89
C ALA A 279 10.05 1.63 -6.92
N LEU A 280 10.75 1.17 -5.91
CA LEU A 280 12.19 1.33 -5.75
C LEU A 280 12.82 -0.01 -5.37
N GLU A 281 13.91 -0.38 -6.03
CA GLU A 281 14.69 -1.56 -5.71
C GLU A 281 16.11 -1.16 -5.39
N VAL A 282 16.57 -1.47 -4.16
CA VAL A 282 17.84 -1.00 -3.59
C VAL A 282 18.68 -2.20 -3.15
N PRO A 283 20.00 -2.24 -3.42
CA PRO A 283 20.87 -3.29 -2.90
C PRO A 283 20.81 -3.39 -1.37
N ILE A 284 20.73 -4.59 -0.83
CA ILE A 284 20.73 -4.83 0.63
C ILE A 284 21.91 -4.14 1.30
N ALA A 285 23.10 -4.23 0.67
CA ALA A 285 24.33 -3.64 1.20
C ALA A 285 24.28 -2.10 1.33
N CYS A 286 23.31 -1.43 0.70
CA CYS A 286 23.11 0.00 0.79
C CYS A 286 22.10 0.39 1.88
N LEU A 287 21.29 -0.55 2.33
CA LEU A 287 20.26 -0.33 3.35
C LEU A 287 20.67 -0.88 4.71
N ALA A 288 21.13 -2.13 4.75
CA ALA A 288 21.58 -2.78 5.98
C ALA A 288 23.04 -2.45 6.29
N THR A 289 23.40 -2.46 7.57
CA THR A 289 24.77 -2.31 8.03
C THR A 289 25.40 -3.67 8.36
N SER A 290 26.71 -3.73 8.55
CA SER A 290 27.40 -4.97 8.94
C SER A 290 26.97 -5.49 10.33
N THR A 291 26.38 -4.63 11.15
CA THR A 291 25.93 -4.95 12.52
C THR A 291 24.43 -5.00 12.66
N GLN A 292 23.66 -4.51 11.68
CA GLN A 292 22.21 -4.47 11.70
C GLN A 292 21.65 -4.99 10.38
N SER A 293 21.16 -6.22 10.39
CA SER A 293 20.50 -6.85 9.23
C SER A 293 19.00 -6.52 9.15
N VAL A 294 18.40 -6.05 10.22
CA VAL A 294 17.00 -5.67 10.27
C VAL A 294 16.88 -4.17 10.00
N ILE A 295 16.22 -3.81 8.93
CA ILE A 295 15.88 -2.43 8.62
C ILE A 295 14.43 -2.14 8.99
N GLY A 296 14.16 -0.92 9.46
CA GLY A 296 12.83 -0.35 9.56
C GLY A 296 12.53 0.53 8.36
N ALA A 297 11.28 0.53 7.89
CA ALA A 297 10.86 1.38 6.78
C ALA A 297 9.45 1.91 6.98
N TRP A 298 9.22 3.13 6.55
CA TRP A 298 7.90 3.74 6.44
C TRP A 298 7.88 4.71 5.27
N THR A 299 6.69 5.15 4.87
CA THR A 299 6.52 6.14 3.82
C THR A 299 5.73 7.32 4.33
N THR A 300 6.06 8.52 3.86
CA THR A 300 5.37 9.76 4.23
C THR A 300 5.08 10.63 3.01
N ALA A 301 4.08 11.49 3.15
CA ALA A 301 3.88 12.62 2.26
C ALA A 301 3.86 13.91 3.06
N SER A 302 4.50 14.95 2.51
CA SER A 302 4.56 16.28 3.09
C SER A 302 4.07 17.33 2.10
N VAL A 303 3.35 18.34 2.60
CA VAL A 303 2.95 19.51 1.81
C VAL A 303 3.54 20.79 2.44
N ARG A 304 3.51 21.89 1.72
CA ARG A 304 3.91 23.18 2.31
C ARG A 304 2.87 23.64 3.34
N GLN A 305 3.33 24.29 4.41
CA GLN A 305 2.46 24.78 5.50
C GLN A 305 1.38 25.74 5.03
N ALA A 306 1.65 26.53 3.98
CA ALA A 306 0.69 27.43 3.39
C ALA A 306 0.38 27.03 1.96
N ARG A 307 -0.90 26.81 1.68
CA ARG A 307 -1.46 26.62 0.33
C ARG A 307 -2.58 27.62 0.14
N VAL A 308 -2.40 28.58 -0.75
CA VAL A 308 -3.35 29.65 -1.02
C VAL A 308 -3.83 29.52 -2.46
N ILE A 309 -5.16 29.52 -2.65
CA ILE A 309 -5.76 29.47 -3.99
C ILE A 309 -5.33 30.71 -4.79
N ASN A 310 -4.84 30.50 -5.98
CA ASN A 310 -4.45 31.59 -6.86
C ASN A 310 -5.73 32.13 -7.59
N PRO A 311 -6.14 33.37 -7.34
CA PRO A 311 -7.34 33.93 -7.97
C PRO A 311 -7.23 34.10 -9.48
N THR A 312 -5.99 34.06 -10.01
CA THR A 312 -5.68 34.06 -11.44
C THR A 312 -4.96 32.78 -11.82
N GLY A 313 -5.52 31.64 -11.35
CA GLY A 313 -4.92 30.35 -11.53
C GLY A 313 -4.67 29.99 -13.00
N SER A 314 -3.57 29.28 -13.23
CA SER A 314 -3.24 28.66 -14.50
C SER A 314 -3.02 27.16 -14.28
N TYR A 315 -2.85 26.39 -15.35
CA TYR A 315 -2.52 24.97 -15.26
C TYR A 315 -1.32 24.73 -14.32
N ALA A 316 -0.21 25.42 -14.57
CA ALA A 316 1.02 25.26 -13.79
C ALA A 316 0.98 25.92 -12.40
N LYS A 317 0.04 26.81 -12.12
CA LYS A 317 -0.03 27.59 -10.85
C LYS A 317 -1.47 27.78 -10.38
N PRO A 318 -2.18 26.70 -10.06
CA PRO A 318 -3.53 26.78 -9.50
C PRO A 318 -3.52 27.35 -8.08
N THR A 319 -2.40 27.17 -7.36
CA THR A 319 -2.17 27.61 -5.99
C THR A 319 -0.83 28.29 -5.85
N LYS A 320 -0.61 28.93 -4.70
CA LYS A 320 0.68 29.44 -4.23
C LYS A 320 1.03 28.73 -2.96
N GLU A 321 2.18 28.08 -2.95
CA GLU A 321 2.68 27.29 -1.85
C GLU A 321 3.79 28.02 -1.10
N GLY A 322 3.91 27.80 0.22
CA GLY A 322 4.97 28.43 1.02
C GLY A 322 5.13 27.82 2.41
N GLY A 323 6.20 28.22 3.07
CA GLY A 323 6.56 27.72 4.40
C GLY A 323 7.39 26.44 4.37
N ALA A 324 7.59 25.84 5.54
CA ALA A 324 8.29 24.56 5.69
C ALA A 324 7.46 23.38 5.16
N TRP A 325 8.09 22.24 4.95
CA TRP A 325 7.40 20.98 4.72
C TRP A 325 6.70 20.53 6.00
N ALA A 326 5.43 20.20 5.91
CA ALA A 326 4.61 19.63 6.97
C ALA A 326 4.18 18.22 6.53
N GLN A 327 4.55 17.21 7.31
CA GLN A 327 4.13 15.84 7.07
C GLN A 327 2.63 15.72 7.33
N VAL A 328 1.91 15.08 6.43
CA VAL A 328 0.44 14.95 6.46
C VAL A 328 -0.06 13.52 6.27
N SER A 329 0.84 12.62 5.89
CA SER A 329 0.57 11.19 5.75
C SER A 329 1.79 10.40 6.20
N ARG A 330 1.57 9.29 6.88
CA ARG A 330 2.57 8.33 7.30
C ARG A 330 1.97 6.93 7.29
N LEU A 331 2.72 5.97 6.75
CA LEU A 331 2.35 4.57 6.77
C LEU A 331 3.61 3.70 6.96
N GLY A 332 3.58 2.83 7.95
CA GLY A 332 4.53 1.74 8.14
C GLY A 332 3.81 0.40 8.05
N MET A 333 3.36 -0.14 9.19
CA MET A 333 2.63 -1.39 9.25
C MET A 333 1.24 -1.27 8.63
N PRO A 334 0.77 -2.30 7.92
CA PRO A 334 -0.58 -2.30 7.36
C PRO A 334 -1.64 -2.21 8.46
N LEU A 335 -2.77 -1.58 8.14
CA LEU A 335 -3.95 -1.45 9.00
C LEU A 335 -3.77 -0.58 10.26
N VAL A 336 -2.61 0.04 10.47
CA VAL A 336 -2.38 0.88 11.66
C VAL A 336 -3.30 2.07 11.67
N ASN A 337 -3.35 2.81 10.58
CA ASN A 337 -4.18 4.01 10.48
C ASN A 337 -5.67 3.67 10.42
N GLU A 338 -6.02 2.53 9.81
CA GLU A 338 -7.40 2.09 9.63
C GLU A 338 -8.03 1.58 10.93
N LEU A 339 -7.35 0.64 11.61
CA LEU A 339 -7.94 -0.17 12.67
C LEU A 339 -7.28 -0.05 14.04
N VAL A 340 -6.07 0.52 14.13
CA VAL A 340 -5.32 0.62 15.39
C VAL A 340 -5.47 2.02 15.98
N ILE A 341 -5.07 3.06 15.24
CA ILE A 341 -5.10 4.44 15.74
C ILE A 341 -6.53 4.96 15.83
N GLY A 342 -6.91 5.46 17.00
CA GLY A 342 -8.24 6.02 17.21
C GLY A 342 -8.52 7.25 16.34
N LEU A 343 -9.75 7.40 15.86
CA LEU A 343 -10.15 8.43 14.88
C LEU A 343 -9.66 9.85 15.25
N LYS A 344 -9.70 10.21 16.53
CA LYS A 344 -9.28 11.53 17.00
C LYS A 344 -7.79 11.84 16.82
N ASP A 345 -6.94 10.80 16.73
CA ASP A 345 -5.48 10.92 16.70
C ASP A 345 -4.87 10.54 15.33
N LYS A 346 -5.68 10.19 14.32
CA LYS A 346 -5.18 9.77 13.00
C LYS A 346 -4.34 10.85 12.31
N ASP A 347 -4.77 12.11 12.29
CA ASP A 347 -3.97 13.21 11.76
C ASP A 347 -2.71 13.49 12.61
N THR A 348 -2.78 13.28 13.95
CA THR A 348 -1.63 13.39 14.83
C THR A 348 -0.60 12.29 14.52
N PHE A 349 -1.06 11.07 14.30
CA PHE A 349 -0.21 9.95 13.87
C PHE A 349 0.45 10.26 12.51
N ASN A 350 -0.33 10.67 11.52
CA ASN A 350 0.15 11.03 10.20
C ASN A 350 1.20 12.15 10.20
N SER A 351 1.17 13.05 11.18
CA SER A 351 2.13 14.16 11.31
C SER A 351 3.31 13.85 12.22
N SER A 352 3.33 12.68 12.88
CA SER A 352 4.37 12.28 13.84
C SER A 352 5.49 11.47 13.17
N SER A 353 6.69 11.47 13.77
CA SER A 353 7.77 10.54 13.42
C SER A 353 7.68 9.27 14.26
N PRO A 354 8.18 8.11 13.76
CA PRO A 354 8.17 6.86 14.50
C PRO A 354 8.82 6.92 15.89
N SER A 355 9.88 7.69 16.05
CA SER A 355 10.53 7.92 17.35
C SER A 355 9.61 8.57 18.41
N GLY A 356 8.47 9.13 18.00
CA GLY A 356 7.43 9.69 18.88
C GLY A 356 6.29 8.75 19.25
N ASP A 357 6.31 7.50 18.82
CA ASP A 357 5.15 6.58 18.86
C ASP A 357 4.76 6.10 20.26
N ALA A 358 5.56 6.34 21.27
CA ALA A 358 5.19 6.07 22.68
C ALA A 358 3.83 6.70 23.04
N GLN A 359 3.45 7.83 22.42
CA GLN A 359 2.15 8.47 22.61
C GLN A 359 0.96 7.62 22.12
N PHE A 360 1.19 6.73 21.15
CA PHE A 360 0.17 5.86 20.57
C PHE A 360 0.19 4.44 21.13
N ALA A 361 1.17 4.09 21.98
CA ALA A 361 1.30 2.75 22.56
C ALA A 361 0.00 2.21 23.17
N PRO A 362 -0.86 3.02 23.85
CA PRO A 362 -2.14 2.52 24.37
C PRO A 362 -3.08 1.90 23.33
N TYR A 363 -3.02 2.35 22.06
CA TYR A 363 -3.83 1.75 20.99
C TYR A 363 -3.37 0.34 20.62
N VAL A 364 -2.08 0.06 20.81
CA VAL A 364 -1.47 -1.25 20.56
C VAL A 364 -1.60 -2.16 21.77
N THR A 365 -1.23 -1.67 22.96
CA THR A 365 -1.24 -2.46 24.20
C THR A 365 -2.63 -2.76 24.71
N ASN A 366 -3.62 -1.94 24.37
CA ASN A 366 -5.03 -2.07 24.75
C ASN A 366 -5.95 -1.87 23.53
N PRO A 367 -5.89 -2.77 22.52
CA PRO A 367 -6.61 -2.58 21.26
C PRO A 367 -8.12 -2.60 21.48
N THR A 368 -8.82 -1.71 20.81
CA THR A 368 -10.29 -1.60 20.90
C THR A 368 -11.01 -2.60 20.01
N LEU A 369 -10.39 -3.09 18.94
CA LEU A 369 -11.02 -3.99 17.98
C LEU A 369 -11.56 -5.28 18.61
N PRO A 370 -10.80 -6.04 19.45
CA PRO A 370 -11.34 -7.24 20.09
C PRO A 370 -12.53 -6.94 21.01
N ALA A 371 -12.49 -5.82 21.73
CA ALA A 371 -13.58 -5.41 22.60
C ALA A 371 -14.84 -5.02 21.78
N ALA A 372 -14.67 -4.40 20.63
CA ALA A 372 -15.76 -4.11 19.69
C ALA A 372 -16.36 -5.41 19.13
N VAL A 373 -15.52 -6.38 18.77
CA VAL A 373 -15.97 -7.73 18.33
C VAL A 373 -16.82 -8.37 19.42
N GLU A 374 -16.34 -8.42 20.67
CA GLU A 374 -17.10 -8.99 21.80
C GLU A 374 -18.43 -8.23 22.04
N ALA A 375 -18.41 -6.90 21.97
CA ALA A 375 -19.61 -6.09 22.15
C ALA A 375 -20.67 -6.32 21.04
N LEU A 376 -20.24 -6.57 19.82
CA LEU A 376 -21.14 -6.76 18.66
C LEU A 376 -21.64 -8.20 18.52
N PHE A 377 -20.78 -9.18 18.81
CA PHE A 377 -21.09 -10.61 18.60
C PHE A 377 -21.41 -11.37 19.90
N GLY A 378 -21.29 -10.71 21.04
CA GLY A 378 -21.65 -11.26 22.34
C GLY A 378 -20.60 -12.20 22.94
N PRO A 379 -20.93 -12.84 24.07
CA PRO A 379 -19.95 -13.60 24.88
C PRO A 379 -19.44 -14.89 24.22
N THR A 380 -19.98 -15.27 23.07
CA THR A 380 -19.48 -16.42 22.29
C THR A 380 -18.20 -16.10 21.52
N VAL A 381 -17.84 -14.80 21.42
CA VAL A 381 -16.63 -14.30 20.79
C VAL A 381 -15.89 -13.39 21.79
N PRO A 382 -15.40 -13.93 22.91
CA PRO A 382 -14.78 -13.10 23.94
C PRO A 382 -13.44 -12.54 23.50
N ALA A 383 -13.21 -11.27 23.84
CA ALA A 383 -11.91 -10.62 23.64
C ALA A 383 -10.81 -11.32 24.49
N PRO A 384 -9.55 -11.27 24.05
CA PRO A 384 -8.42 -11.68 24.88
C PRO A 384 -8.39 -10.89 26.19
N LYS A 385 -8.01 -11.55 27.29
CA LYS A 385 -8.00 -10.98 28.65
C LYS A 385 -6.60 -10.65 29.16
N LEU A 386 -5.56 -10.86 28.37
CA LEU A 386 -4.18 -10.53 28.71
C LEU A 386 -3.87 -9.09 28.28
N TYR A 387 -3.62 -8.22 29.24
CA TYR A 387 -3.24 -6.83 29.02
C TYR A 387 -2.10 -6.43 29.96
N PRO A 388 -1.14 -5.56 29.54
CA PRO A 388 -1.02 -5.04 28.18
C PRO A 388 -0.69 -6.14 27.17
N ARG A 389 -1.07 -5.96 25.90
CA ARG A 389 -0.87 -6.90 24.79
C ARG A 389 0.57 -6.82 24.27
N ALA A 390 1.48 -7.53 24.96
CA ALA A 390 2.91 -7.59 24.56
C ALA A 390 3.12 -8.27 23.21
N ASP A 391 2.24 -9.16 22.79
CA ASP A 391 2.24 -9.79 21.47
C ASP A 391 1.97 -8.78 20.35
N LEU A 392 1.05 -7.85 20.55
CA LEU A 392 0.80 -6.75 19.59
C LEU A 392 1.91 -5.71 19.61
N GLU A 393 2.48 -5.42 20.78
CA GLU A 393 3.65 -4.56 20.88
C GLU A 393 4.81 -5.13 20.05
N ALA A 394 5.03 -6.46 20.11
CA ALA A 394 6.03 -7.12 19.30
C ALA A 394 5.75 -7.00 17.78
N VAL A 395 4.51 -7.11 17.35
CA VAL A 395 4.16 -7.00 15.93
C VAL A 395 4.26 -5.55 15.42
N PHE A 396 3.68 -4.60 16.15
CA PHE A 396 3.51 -3.23 15.65
C PHE A 396 4.63 -2.26 16.06
N LEU A 397 5.30 -2.47 17.18
CA LEU A 397 6.22 -1.47 17.74
C LEU A 397 7.68 -1.93 17.86
N THR A 398 7.96 -3.17 18.33
CA THR A 398 9.33 -3.56 18.68
C THR A 398 9.97 -4.53 17.69
N GLY A 399 9.15 -5.14 16.85
CA GLY A 399 9.55 -6.30 16.07
C GLY A 399 9.46 -7.59 16.87
N VAL A 400 9.30 -8.70 16.17
CA VAL A 400 9.17 -10.04 16.73
C VAL A 400 10.56 -10.63 16.97
N THR A 401 10.85 -10.99 18.21
CA THR A 401 12.14 -11.59 18.59
C THR A 401 12.38 -12.89 17.80
N GLY A 402 13.57 -13.01 17.21
CA GLY A 402 13.94 -14.14 16.35
C GLY A 402 13.46 -14.04 14.89
N VAL A 403 12.66 -13.03 14.56
CA VAL A 403 12.20 -12.74 13.19
C VAL A 403 12.78 -11.41 12.72
N ASN A 404 12.35 -10.28 13.30
CA ASN A 404 12.66 -8.94 12.79
C ASN A 404 12.77 -7.84 13.85
N ALA A 405 12.98 -8.16 15.13
CA ALA A 405 13.24 -7.15 16.14
C ALA A 405 14.55 -6.38 15.84
N ASN A 406 14.51 -5.05 15.93
CA ASN A 406 15.66 -4.18 15.61
C ASN A 406 16.12 -3.27 16.75
N GLY A 407 15.46 -3.33 17.91
CA GLY A 407 15.81 -2.53 19.10
C GLY A 407 15.01 -1.24 19.28
N SER A 408 14.32 -0.75 18.25
CA SER A 408 13.45 0.43 18.39
C SER A 408 12.06 0.07 18.92
N THR A 409 11.41 1.04 19.59
CA THR A 409 9.98 0.99 19.93
C THR A 409 9.26 2.04 19.11
N ALA A 410 8.91 1.69 17.89
CA ALA A 410 8.37 2.61 16.89
C ALA A 410 7.53 1.84 15.87
N GLU A 411 6.48 2.43 15.35
CA GLU A 411 5.66 1.85 14.30
C GLU A 411 6.36 1.98 12.94
N MET A 412 6.68 0.85 12.33
CA MET A 412 7.32 0.75 11.02
C MET A 412 7.26 -0.71 10.51
N ILE A 413 7.34 -0.93 9.21
CA ILE A 413 7.64 -2.25 8.68
C ILE A 413 9.11 -2.58 8.98
N ARG A 414 9.34 -3.77 9.54
CA ARG A 414 10.70 -4.27 9.79
C ARG A 414 10.99 -5.46 8.88
N LEU A 415 12.12 -5.39 8.19
CA LEU A 415 12.59 -6.45 7.31
C LEU A 415 13.96 -6.95 7.77
N ASN A 416 14.04 -8.22 8.14
CA ASN A 416 15.30 -8.90 8.36
C ASN A 416 15.87 -9.37 7.01
N THR A 417 16.84 -8.63 6.50
CA THR A 417 17.47 -8.92 5.21
C THR A 417 18.38 -10.15 5.23
N ALA A 418 18.67 -10.73 6.39
CA ALA A 418 19.46 -11.96 6.51
C ALA A 418 18.62 -13.23 6.25
N LEU A 419 17.28 -13.14 6.38
CA LEU A 419 16.43 -14.29 6.09
C LEU A 419 16.37 -14.55 4.57
N PRO A 420 16.37 -15.81 4.13
CA PRO A 420 16.34 -16.15 2.71
C PRO A 420 15.01 -15.74 2.05
N VAL A 421 15.07 -15.50 0.76
CA VAL A 421 13.89 -15.23 -0.07
C VAL A 421 13.04 -16.47 -0.21
N THR A 422 11.71 -16.32 -0.15
CA THR A 422 10.75 -17.31 -0.60
C THR A 422 10.13 -16.81 -1.91
N TYR A 423 10.22 -17.60 -2.97
CA TYR A 423 9.76 -17.21 -4.30
C TYR A 423 8.24 -17.37 -4.43
N ALA A 424 7.64 -16.55 -5.31
CA ALA A 424 6.24 -16.72 -5.68
C ALA A 424 6.02 -18.04 -6.45
N THR A 425 4.83 -18.58 -6.38
CA THR A 425 4.45 -19.81 -7.09
C THR A 425 4.70 -19.65 -8.59
N GLY A 426 5.33 -20.65 -9.22
CA GLY A 426 5.66 -20.63 -10.66
C GLY A 426 7.00 -20.01 -11.04
N GLU A 427 7.68 -19.34 -10.13
CA GLU A 427 9.08 -18.89 -10.29
C GLU A 427 10.01 -19.93 -9.66
N ALA A 428 9.86 -21.19 -10.06
CA ALA A 428 10.75 -22.27 -9.59
C ALA A 428 12.16 -22.01 -10.07
N ILE A 429 13.08 -21.80 -9.14
CA ILE A 429 14.48 -21.73 -9.45
C ILE A 429 15.10 -23.08 -9.22
N GLY A 430 15.74 -23.52 -10.24
CA GLY A 430 16.92 -24.38 -10.39
C GLY A 430 17.06 -25.62 -9.54
N ASP A 431 16.67 -25.64 -8.33
CA ASP A 431 16.59 -26.81 -7.48
C ASP A 431 15.16 -27.24 -7.29
N ALA A 432 14.66 -27.88 -8.30
CA ALA A 432 13.34 -28.47 -8.34
C ALA A 432 13.07 -29.21 -7.03
N GLY A 433 12.08 -28.73 -6.30
CA GLY A 433 11.37 -29.52 -5.31
C GLY A 433 11.62 -29.20 -3.83
N THR A 434 12.42 -28.21 -3.46
CA THR A 434 12.72 -27.95 -2.05
C THR A 434 12.28 -26.60 -1.49
N LYS A 435 11.80 -25.67 -2.33
CA LYS A 435 11.27 -24.39 -1.86
C LYS A 435 9.76 -24.39 -2.00
N ALA A 436 9.04 -24.50 -0.90
CA ALA A 436 7.63 -24.15 -0.85
C ALA A 436 7.47 -22.71 -1.35
N GLY A 437 6.50 -22.45 -2.22
CA GLY A 437 6.14 -21.10 -2.64
C GLY A 437 5.73 -20.23 -1.45
N GLN A 438 5.56 -18.94 -1.68
CA GLN A 438 5.10 -18.00 -0.66
C GLN A 438 3.77 -18.48 -0.06
N THR A 439 3.63 -18.35 1.25
CA THR A 439 2.36 -18.60 1.93
C THR A 439 1.72 -17.27 2.33
N SER A 440 0.40 -17.18 2.21
CA SER A 440 -0.34 -15.94 2.51
C SER A 440 -0.24 -15.49 3.97
N LEU A 441 -0.05 -16.44 4.90
CA LEU A 441 0.13 -16.13 6.32
C LEU A 441 1.58 -15.80 6.71
N GLY A 442 2.53 -15.97 5.79
CA GLY A 442 3.93 -15.58 6.01
C GLY A 442 4.54 -16.13 7.30
N ALA A 443 5.27 -15.30 8.02
CA ALA A 443 5.91 -15.67 9.27
C ALA A 443 4.90 -15.84 10.44
N ALA A 444 3.66 -15.38 10.30
CA ALA A 444 2.63 -15.68 11.32
C ALA A 444 2.36 -17.19 11.42
N ALA A 445 2.46 -17.93 10.31
CA ALA A 445 2.33 -19.38 10.31
C ALA A 445 3.50 -20.11 11.00
N CYS A 446 4.58 -19.42 11.33
CA CYS A 446 5.70 -19.97 12.11
C CYS A 446 5.42 -20.08 13.62
N PHE A 447 4.30 -19.53 14.08
CA PHE A 447 3.95 -19.58 15.50
C PHE A 447 3.03 -20.77 15.80
N VAL A 448 3.41 -21.54 16.80
CA VAL A 448 2.59 -22.66 17.34
C VAL A 448 2.38 -22.37 18.81
N ASN A 449 1.13 -22.25 19.22
CA ASN A 449 0.76 -21.99 20.61
C ASN A 449 1.52 -20.78 21.23
N GLY A 450 1.68 -19.70 20.43
CA GLY A 450 2.38 -18.48 20.84
C GLY A 450 3.92 -18.56 20.81
N ALA A 451 4.50 -19.69 20.45
CA ALA A 451 5.95 -19.88 20.36
C ALA A 451 6.43 -19.95 18.92
N LEU A 452 7.52 -19.22 18.60
CA LEU A 452 8.14 -19.26 17.27
C LEU A 452 8.73 -20.66 17.00
N THR A 453 8.26 -21.31 15.94
CA THR A 453 8.63 -22.64 15.50
C THR A 453 8.91 -22.63 14.00
N LEU A 454 10.13 -22.28 13.62
CA LEU A 454 10.52 -22.10 12.20
C LEU A 454 10.39 -23.38 11.35
N GLY A 455 10.32 -24.55 11.97
CA GLY A 455 10.10 -25.83 11.27
C GLY A 455 8.63 -26.21 11.12
N ASN A 456 7.68 -25.36 11.50
CA ASN A 456 6.26 -25.64 11.37
C ASN A 456 5.81 -25.72 9.92
N THR A 457 4.86 -26.59 9.63
CA THR A 457 4.27 -26.72 8.27
C THR A 457 3.59 -25.40 7.89
N GLY A 458 3.92 -24.87 6.70
CA GLY A 458 3.41 -23.61 6.21
C GLY A 458 4.13 -22.38 6.74
N CYS A 459 5.14 -22.53 7.61
CA CYS A 459 5.99 -21.43 8.05
C CYS A 459 6.77 -20.84 6.87
N ASP A 460 6.62 -19.55 6.67
CA ASP A 460 7.37 -18.78 5.67
C ASP A 460 7.98 -17.54 6.34
N PRO A 461 9.20 -17.65 6.90
CA PRO A 461 9.81 -16.58 7.69
C PRO A 461 10.16 -15.34 6.86
N ALA A 462 10.13 -15.42 5.53
CA ALA A 462 10.31 -14.27 4.64
C ALA A 462 9.04 -13.44 4.42
N GLY A 463 7.88 -13.89 4.90
CA GLY A 463 6.62 -13.18 4.79
C GLY A 463 6.26 -12.37 6.04
N PHE A 464 5.16 -11.65 5.97
CA PHE A 464 4.67 -10.76 7.03
C PHE A 464 4.58 -11.49 8.40
N PRO A 465 5.02 -10.87 9.52
CA PRO A 465 5.49 -9.50 9.69
C PRO A 465 6.98 -9.25 9.36
N ASN A 466 7.72 -10.19 8.78
CA ASN A 466 9.07 -9.93 8.29
C ASN A 466 9.02 -9.20 6.93
N GLY A 467 8.91 -7.88 6.97
CA GLY A 467 8.52 -7.09 5.83
C GLY A 467 7.05 -7.32 5.45
N ARG A 468 6.70 -6.97 4.22
CA ARG A 468 5.39 -7.24 3.61
C ARG A 468 5.58 -7.44 2.11
N ARG A 469 5.16 -8.59 1.60
CA ARG A 469 5.13 -8.92 0.16
C ARG A 469 3.72 -8.72 -0.39
N PRO A 470 3.54 -8.57 -1.70
CA PRO A 470 2.21 -8.56 -2.31
C PRO A 470 1.37 -9.81 -2.02
N GLY A 471 2.01 -10.95 -1.83
CA GLY A 471 1.36 -12.23 -1.54
C GLY A 471 0.99 -12.45 -0.06
N ASP A 472 1.32 -11.54 0.84
CA ASP A 472 1.01 -11.67 2.26
C ASP A 472 -0.42 -11.17 2.55
N ASP A 473 -1.26 -12.02 3.10
CA ASP A 473 -2.63 -11.68 3.53
C ASP A 473 -2.60 -11.02 4.91
N VAL A 474 -2.30 -9.72 4.90
CA VAL A 474 -2.07 -8.97 6.13
C VAL A 474 -3.35 -8.75 6.93
N VAL A 475 -4.53 -8.78 6.30
CA VAL A 475 -5.81 -8.63 6.99
C VAL A 475 -6.11 -9.87 7.82
N ASP A 476 -5.99 -11.04 7.23
CA ASP A 476 -6.19 -12.31 7.95
C ASP A 476 -5.17 -12.47 9.08
N VAL A 477 -3.90 -12.13 8.83
CA VAL A 477 -2.86 -12.16 9.88
C VAL A 477 -3.20 -11.19 11.00
N ALA A 478 -3.57 -9.95 10.69
CA ALA A 478 -3.91 -8.93 11.69
C ALA A 478 -5.12 -9.33 12.53
N LEU A 479 -6.18 -9.86 11.90
CA LEU A 479 -7.37 -10.35 12.60
C LEU A 479 -7.02 -11.48 13.59
N ARG A 480 -6.23 -12.46 13.16
CA ARG A 480 -5.78 -13.56 14.02
C ARG A 480 -4.95 -13.07 15.19
N VAL A 481 -3.98 -12.22 14.95
CA VAL A 481 -3.09 -11.71 15.99
C VAL A 481 -3.85 -10.84 17.00
N VAL A 482 -4.72 -9.95 16.54
CA VAL A 482 -5.51 -9.09 17.44
C VAL A 482 -6.46 -9.90 18.32
N MET A 483 -7.02 -11.01 17.80
CA MET A 483 -7.89 -11.93 18.55
C MET A 483 -7.10 -12.90 19.44
N GLY A 484 -5.75 -12.83 19.47
CA GLY A 484 -4.91 -13.50 20.45
C GLY A 484 -4.13 -14.71 19.96
N TYR A 485 -3.96 -14.88 18.65
CA TYR A 485 -3.23 -16.01 18.05
C TYR A 485 -1.81 -16.20 18.60
N LEU A 486 -1.12 -15.10 18.93
CA LEU A 486 0.24 -15.15 19.49
C LEU A 486 0.30 -15.30 21.02
N ILE A 487 -0.86 -15.34 21.71
CA ILE A 487 -0.91 -15.52 23.15
C ILE A 487 -0.71 -17.01 23.48
N PRO A 488 0.28 -17.39 24.33
CA PRO A 488 0.48 -18.78 24.71
C PRO A 488 -0.76 -19.40 25.35
N GLY A 489 -1.17 -20.56 24.88
CA GLY A 489 -2.37 -21.26 25.36
C GLY A 489 -3.68 -20.64 24.82
N ALA A 490 -3.66 -19.95 23.70
CA ALA A 490 -4.84 -19.49 22.99
C ALA A 490 -5.78 -20.65 22.61
N GLY A 491 -7.07 -20.34 22.48
CA GLY A 491 -8.11 -21.32 22.14
C GLY A 491 -8.74 -22.01 23.34
N THR A 492 -9.52 -23.06 23.04
CA THR A 492 -10.28 -23.85 24.06
C THR A 492 -9.81 -25.29 24.19
N GLY A 493 -8.79 -25.70 23.43
CA GLY A 493 -8.26 -27.05 23.39
C GLY A 493 -7.43 -27.44 24.62
N ALA A 494 -6.85 -28.63 24.60
CA ALA A 494 -5.94 -29.08 25.63
C ALA A 494 -4.72 -28.16 25.76
N GLY A 495 -4.44 -27.63 26.94
CA GLY A 495 -3.40 -26.64 27.19
C GLY A 495 -3.85 -25.19 27.10
N SER A 496 -5.13 -24.93 26.81
CA SER A 496 -5.68 -23.58 26.86
C SER A 496 -5.60 -22.97 28.25
N THR A 497 -5.20 -21.68 28.28
CA THR A 497 -5.18 -20.90 29.53
C THR A 497 -6.50 -20.14 29.75
N GLY A 498 -7.42 -20.14 28.79
CA GLY A 498 -8.66 -19.38 28.83
C GLY A 498 -8.47 -17.85 28.68
N VAL A 499 -7.23 -17.40 28.42
CA VAL A 499 -6.89 -15.98 28.32
C VAL A 499 -7.26 -15.42 26.95
N ALA A 500 -7.17 -16.23 25.90
CA ALA A 500 -7.58 -15.90 24.54
C ALA A 500 -8.43 -17.04 23.96
N PRO A 501 -9.71 -17.18 24.38
CA PRO A 501 -10.51 -18.37 24.06
C PRO A 501 -10.73 -18.63 22.58
N VAL A 502 -10.73 -17.55 21.76
CA VAL A 502 -10.92 -17.62 20.30
C VAL A 502 -9.66 -17.29 19.52
N GLY A 503 -8.50 -17.31 20.16
CA GLY A 503 -7.22 -16.98 19.52
C GLY A 503 -6.72 -18.06 18.55
N ASP A 504 -7.19 -19.29 18.64
CA ASP A 504 -6.90 -20.39 17.72
C ASP A 504 -7.87 -20.46 16.53
N VAL A 505 -8.91 -19.63 16.52
CA VAL A 505 -9.86 -19.54 15.41
C VAL A 505 -9.16 -18.92 14.19
N PRO A 506 -9.29 -19.51 13.01
CA PRO A 506 -8.68 -18.96 11.78
C PRO A 506 -9.49 -17.77 11.25
N TRP A 507 -9.36 -16.64 11.95
CA TRP A 507 -10.02 -15.39 11.60
C TRP A 507 -9.67 -14.95 10.18
N THR A 508 -10.66 -14.49 9.40
CA THR A 508 -10.53 -14.02 8.03
C THR A 508 -11.61 -12.99 7.73
N ASP A 509 -11.33 -12.06 6.84
CA ASP A 509 -12.31 -11.17 6.22
C ASP A 509 -12.97 -11.80 4.97
N ALA A 510 -12.65 -13.07 4.70
CA ALA A 510 -13.10 -13.87 3.55
C ALA A 510 -12.55 -13.43 2.18
N VAL A 511 -11.70 -12.43 2.09
CA VAL A 511 -10.95 -12.09 0.88
C VAL A 511 -9.55 -12.70 0.97
N LEU A 512 -9.26 -13.63 0.10
CA LEU A 512 -7.95 -14.30 0.09
C LEU A 512 -7.03 -13.67 -0.96
N VAL A 513 -5.79 -13.41 -0.56
CA VAL A 513 -4.72 -13.14 -1.52
C VAL A 513 -4.42 -14.39 -2.33
N ASN A 514 -4.31 -14.25 -3.64
CA ASN A 514 -3.94 -15.34 -4.54
C ASN A 514 -2.97 -14.87 -5.64
N ASP A 515 -2.34 -15.83 -6.34
CA ASP A 515 -1.30 -15.58 -7.34
C ASP A 515 -1.73 -14.71 -8.53
N THR A 516 -3.03 -14.49 -8.72
CA THR A 516 -3.54 -13.63 -9.79
C THR A 516 -3.59 -12.16 -9.42
N MET A 517 -3.33 -11.80 -8.15
CA MET A 517 -3.43 -10.43 -7.64
C MET A 517 -2.11 -9.66 -7.75
N PHE A 518 -0.99 -10.33 -8.01
CA PHE A 518 0.33 -9.70 -8.11
C PHE A 518 1.21 -10.38 -9.17
N ALA A 519 2.31 -9.72 -9.53
CA ALA A 519 3.27 -10.19 -10.50
C ALA A 519 4.54 -10.75 -9.82
N THR A 520 5.28 -11.58 -10.55
CA THR A 520 6.53 -12.20 -10.07
C THR A 520 7.77 -11.35 -10.31
N LYS A 521 7.63 -10.23 -11.04
CA LYS A 521 8.72 -9.34 -11.45
C LYS A 521 8.41 -7.89 -11.12
N PHE A 522 9.47 -7.12 -10.82
CA PHE A 522 9.38 -5.68 -10.61
C PHE A 522 8.55 -4.97 -11.70
N PRO A 523 7.59 -4.11 -11.36
CA PRO A 523 7.24 -3.56 -10.04
C PRO A 523 6.24 -4.40 -9.24
N TYR A 524 6.11 -5.68 -9.47
CA TYR A 524 5.39 -6.71 -8.74
C TYR A 524 3.86 -6.59 -8.67
N PHE A 525 3.26 -5.48 -8.98
CA PHE A 525 1.81 -5.32 -9.04
C PHE A 525 1.28 -5.49 -10.45
N ASN A 526 0.04 -5.90 -10.55
CA ASN A 526 -0.63 -6.15 -11.82
C ASN A 526 -0.85 -4.88 -12.63
N THR A 527 -1.01 -5.08 -13.93
CA THR A 527 -1.48 -4.06 -14.87
C THR A 527 -2.77 -3.43 -14.35
N PRO A 528 -2.91 -2.08 -14.45
CA PRO A 528 -4.12 -1.40 -14.00
C PRO A 528 -5.39 -1.94 -14.64
N ASN A 529 -6.50 -1.86 -13.91
CA ASN A 529 -7.82 -2.07 -14.47
C ASN A 529 -8.07 -1.00 -15.54
N GLY A 530 -8.43 -1.41 -16.74
CA GLY A 530 -8.75 -0.53 -17.86
C GLY A 530 -10.20 -0.08 -17.86
N GLY A 531 -10.47 1.05 -18.51
CA GLY A 531 -11.81 1.53 -18.81
C GLY A 531 -12.49 0.81 -19.97
#